data_91d650995bebc95e72c90c7088cccbb6
#
_entry.id   91d650995bebc95e72c90c7088cccbb6
#
_cell.length_a   1.000
_cell.length_b   1.000
_cell.length_c   1.000
_cell.angle_alpha   90.00
_cell.angle_beta   90.00
_cell.angle_gamma   90.00
#
_symmetry.space_group_name_H-M   'P 1'
#
loop_
_entity.id
_entity.type
_entity.pdbx_description
1 polymer ?
#
loop_
_entity_poly.entity_id
_entity_poly.type
_entity_poly.pdbx_seq_one_letter_code
_entity_poly.pdbx_strand_id
1 'polypeptide(L)'
;MKSASRNDSARASVTDNNSGAAIGLTTKMARPLHRATLGRWCAMLLIAAGAQVLALSALQAASPKKEITDSGITAAVERGLAFEKGVFPNDVDVSTSQGIVTLSGSVNNLLAKERAVKMAESIRGVRGVIDRTTVTPVSRSDADTRKDIQAALRLDPATESYRVAVSVQNAVATLTGSVGSYTEKELVARIGKSVKGIKEVRNEVAINYLSKRTDSQIAADVKARLQWDIWVNGDMTNVDVKDGRVTLTGVVGSAIAKSRASDDAWVNGVLAVDDSGMKVEPWVHNDAHRRLKYATRSDSDIKQAVQAAFRLDPRVAAFTLDVSVGGGMVVLSGNVGNLKAKTSAEQDVENIVGVTGLDSLVKVRPSGQSTDAEMKEQLKAVVFWDPLLDSSTISVTVINRVAYLSGTVGSLVQKAEAQDVALRTKGVVLVWNALKVEPESWVTYYDWPNYYYASPNGGQTSYYASGMFGPQLYLSDERIKKNIENAFFWSPFVHSDEIKVSVDGGTATLTGNVGTWIGWGEADKDARRSGATGVVNRVKVKPGAWWW
;
A
#
# COMPACT_ATOMS: atom_id res chain seq x y z
N MET A 1 57.42 -30.24 -3.57
CA MET A 1 57.23 -31.58 -3.04
C MET A 1 55.78 -31.91 -3.22
N LYS A 2 55.41 -32.65 -4.24
CA LYS A 2 55.05 -34.08 -4.29
C LYS A 2 53.84 -34.34 -3.39
N SER A 3 52.73 -34.92 -3.78
CA SER A 3 52.25 -35.72 -4.93
C SER A 3 50.81 -36.10 -4.58
N ALA A 4 49.87 -36.03 -5.49
CA ALA A 4 49.34 -37.12 -6.33
C ALA A 4 48.77 -38.27 -5.46
N SER A 5 47.60 -38.85 -5.73
CA SER A 5 47.01 -39.49 -6.89
C SER A 5 45.61 -40.02 -6.52
N ARG A 6 44.62 -39.99 -7.40
CA ARG A 6 44.12 -41.11 -8.24
C ARG A 6 43.66 -42.34 -7.43
N ASN A 7 42.50 -42.93 -7.66
CA ASN A 7 41.91 -43.58 -8.82
C ASN A 7 40.50 -44.03 -8.47
N ASP A 8 39.59 -43.99 -9.32
CA ASP A 8 39.12 -44.86 -10.43
C ASP A 8 38.07 -45.91 -10.04
N SER A 9 37.01 -45.79 -10.70
CA SER A 9 36.28 -46.69 -11.63
C SER A 9 35.58 -47.94 -11.10
N ALA A 10 34.36 -48.15 -11.57
CA ALA A 10 33.86 -49.22 -12.44
C ALA A 10 32.33 -49.24 -12.41
N ARG A 11 31.71 -48.98 -13.45
CA ARG A 11 31.05 -49.75 -14.52
C ARG A 11 30.76 -51.21 -14.21
N ALA A 12 29.47 -51.58 -14.31
CA ALA A 12 29.01 -52.77 -15.03
C ALA A 12 27.52 -52.70 -15.36
N SER A 13 27.25 -52.67 -16.60
CA SER A 13 26.15 -53.11 -17.42
C SER A 13 26.00 -54.64 -17.39
N VAL A 14 24.79 -55.10 -17.71
CA VAL A 14 24.43 -56.34 -18.47
C VAL A 14 22.88 -56.40 -18.46
N THR A 15 22.15 -56.12 -19.56
CA THR A 15 21.65 -57.01 -20.64
C THR A 15 21.09 -58.34 -20.10
N ASP A 16 20.00 -58.94 -20.50
CA ASP A 16 19.31 -59.02 -21.78
C ASP A 16 18.06 -59.90 -21.62
N ASN A 17 17.12 -59.75 -22.56
CA ASN A 17 16.35 -60.79 -23.29
C ASN A 17 15.38 -61.68 -22.52
N ASN A 18 14.25 -62.03 -22.97
CA ASN A 18 13.73 -62.33 -24.30
C ASN A 18 12.34 -62.99 -24.19
N SER A 19 11.54 -62.74 -25.18
CA SER A 19 10.62 -63.69 -25.90
C SER A 19 9.54 -64.40 -25.10
N GLY A 20 8.38 -64.50 -25.52
CA GLY A 20 7.85 -64.75 -26.84
C GLY A 20 6.42 -65.27 -26.80
N ALA A 21 5.89 -65.17 -27.92
CA ALA A 21 4.95 -66.07 -28.59
C ALA A 21 3.45 -65.85 -28.45
N ALA A 22 2.98 -65.47 -29.57
CA ALA A 22 1.62 -65.53 -30.10
C ALA A 22 1.03 -66.95 -30.12
N ILE A 23 -0.25 -67.02 -29.99
CA ILE A 23 -1.08 -67.96 -30.83
C ILE A 23 -2.42 -67.30 -31.06
N GLY A 24 -2.71 -67.09 -32.32
CA GLY A 24 -4.00 -66.78 -32.85
C GLY A 24 -4.85 -68.02 -33.06
N LEU A 25 -6.15 -67.79 -33.15
CA LEU A 25 -7.05 -68.66 -33.92
C LEU A 25 -8.32 -67.91 -34.33
N THR A 26 -8.50 -67.89 -35.61
CA THR A 26 -9.66 -67.50 -36.39
C THR A 26 -10.83 -68.40 -36.15
N THR A 27 -12.08 -67.91 -36.24
CA THR A 27 -13.12 -68.41 -37.18
C THR A 27 -14.48 -67.73 -37.02
N LYS A 28 -14.88 -67.19 -38.13
CA LYS A 28 -16.10 -67.29 -38.93
C LYS A 28 -17.44 -66.73 -38.42
N MET A 29 -17.86 -65.82 -39.28
CA MET A 29 -19.21 -65.46 -39.77
C MET A 29 -20.43 -66.22 -39.29
N ALA A 30 -21.42 -65.41 -38.91
CA ALA A 30 -22.84 -65.63 -39.35
C ALA A 30 -23.64 -64.32 -39.17
N ARG A 31 -24.21 -63.81 -40.25
CA ARG A 31 -25.40 -62.94 -40.34
C ARG A 31 -26.64 -63.84 -40.48
N PRO A 32 -27.88 -63.33 -40.40
CA PRO A 32 -28.46 -62.03 -39.98
C PRO A 32 -29.76 -62.21 -39.13
N LEU A 33 -30.40 -61.13 -38.73
CA LEU A 33 -31.83 -60.79 -38.96
C LEU A 33 -32.38 -59.78 -37.94
N HIS A 34 -32.88 -58.72 -38.49
CA HIS A 34 -33.88 -57.75 -38.02
C HIS A 34 -34.40 -57.79 -36.58
N ARG A 35 -34.13 -56.67 -35.87
CA ARG A 35 -35.14 -55.98 -35.05
C ARG A 35 -34.71 -54.50 -34.91
N ALA A 36 -35.10 -53.75 -35.93
CA ALA A 36 -35.21 -52.29 -35.79
C ALA A 36 -36.56 -52.01 -35.15
N THR A 37 -36.58 -51.15 -34.13
CA THR A 37 -37.60 -50.13 -33.80
C THR A 37 -37.77 -49.80 -32.32
N LEU A 38 -36.96 -50.32 -31.38
CA LEU A 38 -37.06 -49.85 -29.99
C LEU A 38 -35.88 -48.91 -29.49
N GLY A 39 -34.81 -48.71 -30.29
CA GLY A 39 -33.64 -47.96 -29.87
C GLY A 39 -33.71 -46.43 -30.06
N ARG A 40 -34.70 -45.94 -30.84
CA ARG A 40 -34.74 -44.49 -31.17
C ARG A 40 -35.45 -43.61 -30.12
N TRP A 41 -36.29 -44.19 -29.28
CA TRP A 41 -36.97 -43.42 -28.21
C TRP A 41 -36.16 -43.30 -26.93
N CYS A 42 -35.33 -44.26 -26.59
CA CYS A 42 -34.42 -44.14 -25.43
C CYS A 42 -33.25 -43.20 -25.66
N ALA A 43 -32.73 -43.09 -26.91
CA ALA A 43 -31.66 -42.16 -27.22
C ALA A 43 -32.12 -40.69 -27.21
N MET A 44 -33.35 -40.38 -27.61
CA MET A 44 -33.90 -39.02 -27.54
C MET A 44 -34.22 -38.57 -26.11
N LEU A 45 -34.63 -39.46 -25.21
CA LEU A 45 -34.87 -39.15 -23.81
C LEU A 45 -33.57 -38.93 -23.02
N LEU A 46 -32.50 -39.65 -23.36
CA LEU A 46 -31.16 -39.42 -22.75
C LEU A 46 -30.51 -38.13 -23.23
N ILE A 47 -30.72 -37.73 -24.48
CA ILE A 47 -30.20 -36.45 -25.02
C ILE A 47 -30.99 -35.27 -24.43
N ALA A 48 -32.30 -35.38 -24.23
CA ALA A 48 -33.10 -34.34 -23.58
C ALA A 48 -32.79 -34.21 -22.09
N ALA A 49 -32.52 -35.28 -21.36
CA ALA A 49 -32.10 -35.26 -19.97
C ALA A 49 -30.67 -34.73 -19.82
N GLY A 50 -29.74 -35.04 -20.75
CA GLY A 50 -28.38 -34.51 -20.77
C GLY A 50 -28.35 -33.01 -21.08
N ALA A 51 -29.22 -32.53 -21.98
CA ALA A 51 -29.31 -31.09 -22.28
C ALA A 51 -29.93 -30.29 -21.13
N GLN A 52 -30.86 -30.83 -20.36
CA GLN A 52 -31.42 -30.19 -19.17
C GLN A 52 -30.42 -30.16 -18.01
N VAL A 53 -29.60 -31.20 -17.81
CA VAL A 53 -28.53 -31.19 -16.78
C VAL A 53 -27.40 -30.21 -17.14
N LEU A 54 -27.06 -30.10 -18.44
CA LEU A 54 -26.08 -29.08 -18.88
C LEU A 54 -26.65 -27.66 -18.82
N ALA A 55 -27.95 -27.47 -19.05
CA ALA A 55 -28.58 -26.15 -18.88
C ALA A 55 -28.73 -25.76 -17.40
N LEU A 56 -28.99 -26.70 -16.48
CA LEU A 56 -28.96 -26.41 -15.04
C LEU A 56 -27.57 -26.17 -14.48
N SER A 57 -26.54 -26.84 -15.01
CA SER A 57 -25.14 -26.57 -14.58
C SER A 57 -24.59 -25.25 -15.14
N ALA A 58 -25.09 -24.79 -16.30
CA ALA A 58 -24.77 -23.48 -16.84
C ALA A 58 -25.46 -22.32 -16.09
N LEU A 59 -26.58 -22.58 -15.40
CA LEU A 59 -27.26 -21.57 -14.57
C LEU A 59 -26.63 -21.41 -13.16
N GLN A 60 -25.72 -22.29 -12.76
CA GLN A 60 -25.12 -22.29 -11.43
C GLN A 60 -23.74 -21.58 -11.36
N ALA A 61 -23.27 -20.96 -12.41
CA ALA A 61 -21.90 -20.43 -12.48
C ALA A 61 -21.76 -18.93 -12.72
N ALA A 62 -22.77 -18.14 -12.50
CA ALA A 62 -22.59 -16.69 -12.40
C ALA A 62 -22.89 -16.26 -10.97
N SER A 63 -21.88 -16.30 -10.10
CA SER A 63 -21.94 -15.49 -8.87
C SER A 63 -22.27 -14.07 -9.29
N PRO A 64 -23.31 -13.42 -8.73
CA PRO A 64 -23.65 -12.07 -9.11
C PRO A 64 -22.40 -11.20 -8.95
N LYS A 65 -21.95 -10.58 -10.04
CA LYS A 65 -20.84 -9.61 -9.99
C LYS A 65 -21.23 -8.59 -8.93
N LYS A 66 -20.47 -8.52 -7.85
CA LYS A 66 -20.72 -7.59 -6.74
C LYS A 66 -20.71 -6.18 -7.33
N GLU A 67 -21.86 -5.51 -7.31
CA GLU A 67 -22.04 -4.19 -7.89
C GLU A 67 -21.44 -3.12 -6.98
N ILE A 68 -20.79 -2.13 -7.57
CA ILE A 68 -20.24 -0.97 -6.84
C ILE A 68 -21.38 0.05 -6.71
N THR A 69 -21.88 0.19 -5.48
CA THR A 69 -22.96 1.13 -5.13
C THR A 69 -22.45 2.16 -4.13
N ASP A 70 -23.10 3.33 -4.03
CA ASP A 70 -22.75 4.35 -3.03
C ASP A 70 -22.82 3.81 -1.60
N SER A 71 -23.81 2.99 -1.27
CA SER A 71 -23.91 2.33 0.04
C SER A 71 -22.78 1.32 0.28
N GLY A 72 -22.36 0.60 -0.77
CA GLY A 72 -21.21 -0.31 -0.71
C GLY A 72 -19.90 0.44 -0.51
N ILE A 73 -19.71 1.59 -1.16
CA ILE A 73 -18.56 2.48 -0.98
C ILE A 73 -18.54 3.01 0.46
N THR A 74 -19.68 3.55 0.97
CA THR A 74 -19.79 4.03 2.36
C THR A 74 -19.35 2.95 3.35
N ALA A 75 -19.92 1.74 3.25
CA ALA A 75 -19.57 0.63 4.14
C ALA A 75 -18.11 0.18 4.00
N ALA A 76 -17.49 0.31 2.82
CA ALA A 76 -16.08 -0.01 2.62
C ALA A 76 -15.16 1.04 3.27
N VAL A 77 -15.50 2.31 3.15
CA VAL A 77 -14.78 3.42 3.79
C VAL A 77 -14.88 3.33 5.31
N GLU A 78 -16.09 3.16 5.88
CA GLU A 78 -16.30 3.00 7.32
C GLU A 78 -15.47 1.84 7.89
N ARG A 79 -15.46 0.69 7.18
CA ARG A 79 -14.65 -0.46 7.57
C ARG A 79 -13.15 -0.16 7.55
N GLY A 80 -12.67 0.56 6.54
CA GLY A 80 -11.27 0.98 6.46
C GLY A 80 -10.89 1.94 7.60
N LEU A 81 -11.75 2.91 7.90
CA LEU A 81 -11.54 3.88 8.99
C LEU A 81 -11.52 3.22 10.37
N ALA A 82 -12.27 2.14 10.59
CA ALA A 82 -12.30 1.43 11.86
C ALA A 82 -10.92 0.90 12.32
N PHE A 83 -9.97 0.72 11.40
CA PHE A 83 -8.61 0.27 11.69
C PHE A 83 -7.56 1.39 11.65
N GLU A 84 -7.97 2.64 11.41
CA GLU A 84 -7.05 3.79 11.41
C GLU A 84 -6.92 4.39 12.81
N LYS A 85 -5.70 4.40 13.37
CA LYS A 85 -5.42 5.01 14.67
C LYS A 85 -5.71 6.51 14.64
N GLY A 86 -6.44 6.98 15.66
CA GLY A 86 -6.82 8.39 15.78
C GLY A 86 -8.08 8.78 15.03
N VAL A 87 -8.71 7.81 14.36
CA VAL A 87 -10.06 7.91 13.80
C VAL A 87 -10.94 7.02 14.68
N PHE A 88 -11.81 7.62 15.48
CA PHE A 88 -12.79 6.86 16.24
C PHE A 88 -14.03 6.66 15.38
N PRO A 89 -14.48 5.40 15.19
CA PRO A 89 -15.56 5.11 14.25
C PRO A 89 -16.86 5.88 14.52
N ASN A 90 -17.13 6.25 15.79
CA ASN A 90 -18.33 7.01 16.16
C ASN A 90 -18.16 8.53 16.02
N ASP A 91 -16.95 9.01 15.72
CA ASP A 91 -16.64 10.44 15.65
C ASP A 91 -16.49 10.92 14.19
N VAL A 92 -16.50 9.99 13.23
CA VAL A 92 -16.40 10.29 11.81
C VAL A 92 -17.57 9.68 11.06
N ASP A 93 -18.43 10.52 10.54
CA ASP A 93 -19.54 10.14 9.66
C ASP A 93 -19.05 10.03 8.22
N VAL A 94 -19.53 9.01 7.52
CA VAL A 94 -19.25 8.78 6.11
C VAL A 94 -20.54 8.78 5.31
N SER A 95 -20.60 9.56 4.26
CA SER A 95 -21.69 9.50 3.30
C SER A 95 -21.15 9.52 1.86
N THR A 96 -21.81 8.80 0.96
CA THR A 96 -21.41 8.72 -0.44
C THR A 96 -22.59 9.10 -1.33
N SER A 97 -22.32 9.93 -2.33
CA SER A 97 -23.28 10.28 -3.37
C SER A 97 -22.56 10.35 -4.72
N GLN A 98 -23.01 9.56 -5.70
CA GLN A 98 -22.41 9.47 -7.04
C GLN A 98 -20.90 9.18 -7.01
N GLY A 99 -20.45 8.36 -6.06
CA GLY A 99 -19.04 8.04 -5.84
C GLY A 99 -18.22 9.14 -5.17
N ILE A 100 -18.83 10.27 -4.78
CA ILE A 100 -18.18 11.32 -3.97
C ILE A 100 -18.41 10.98 -2.50
N VAL A 101 -17.32 10.73 -1.78
CA VAL A 101 -17.33 10.46 -0.34
C VAL A 101 -17.20 11.76 0.44
N THR A 102 -18.10 12.00 1.40
CA THR A 102 -17.96 13.07 2.37
C THR A 102 -17.61 12.48 3.73
N LEU A 103 -16.50 12.92 4.30
CA LEU A 103 -16.07 12.64 5.66
C LEU A 103 -16.39 13.84 6.54
N SER A 104 -17.09 13.64 7.66
CA SER A 104 -17.43 14.72 8.63
C SER A 104 -17.24 14.23 10.05
N GLY A 105 -17.19 15.18 11.00
CA GLY A 105 -16.93 14.86 12.40
C GLY A 105 -15.55 15.25 12.90
N SER A 106 -14.92 14.47 13.79
CA SER A 106 -13.64 14.82 14.41
C SER A 106 -12.63 13.67 14.41
N VAL A 107 -11.35 14.05 14.32
CA VAL A 107 -10.20 13.14 14.48
C VAL A 107 -9.22 13.73 15.48
N ASN A 108 -8.36 12.90 16.08
CA ASN A 108 -7.49 13.36 17.16
C ASN A 108 -6.13 13.93 16.72
N ASN A 109 -5.79 13.84 15.43
CA ASN A 109 -4.54 14.39 14.91
C ASN A 109 -4.58 14.57 13.38
N LEU A 110 -3.66 15.39 12.85
CA LEU A 110 -3.58 15.70 11.41
C LEU A 110 -3.20 14.50 10.54
N LEU A 111 -2.37 13.59 11.03
CA LEU A 111 -1.99 12.40 10.26
C LEU A 111 -3.18 11.43 10.12
N ALA A 112 -4.02 11.31 11.16
CA ALA A 112 -5.25 10.55 11.09
C ALA A 112 -6.22 11.13 10.06
N LYS A 113 -6.37 12.48 10.04
CA LYS A 113 -7.16 13.20 9.03
C LYS A 113 -6.70 12.88 7.61
N GLU A 114 -5.41 13.04 7.34
CA GLU A 114 -4.83 12.77 6.01
C GLU A 114 -4.97 11.31 5.59
N ARG A 115 -4.77 10.37 6.53
CA ARG A 115 -4.93 8.95 6.23
C ARG A 115 -6.37 8.56 5.99
N ALA A 116 -7.32 9.15 6.70
CA ALA A 116 -8.75 8.93 6.45
C ALA A 116 -9.13 9.33 5.02
N VAL A 117 -8.66 10.49 4.56
CA VAL A 117 -8.88 10.94 3.18
C VAL A 117 -8.23 9.98 2.17
N LYS A 118 -6.95 9.65 2.34
CA LYS A 118 -6.23 8.75 1.42
C LYS A 118 -6.82 7.34 1.40
N MET A 119 -7.29 6.85 2.55
CA MET A 119 -7.97 5.57 2.64
C MET A 119 -9.29 5.61 1.85
N ALA A 120 -10.10 6.65 2.00
CA ALA A 120 -11.32 6.81 1.21
C ALA A 120 -11.02 6.91 -0.30
N GLU A 121 -10.00 7.67 -0.72
CA GLU A 121 -9.54 7.77 -2.11
C GLU A 121 -9.09 6.42 -2.69
N SER A 122 -8.60 5.51 -1.84
CA SER A 122 -8.13 4.17 -2.25
C SER A 122 -9.25 3.14 -2.37
N ILE A 123 -10.51 3.49 -2.17
CA ILE A 123 -11.65 2.59 -2.34
C ILE A 123 -12.14 2.64 -3.79
N ARG A 124 -12.30 1.47 -4.40
CA ARG A 124 -12.83 1.32 -5.76
C ARG A 124 -14.21 1.97 -5.89
N GLY A 125 -14.39 2.78 -6.92
CA GLY A 125 -15.63 3.50 -7.20
C GLY A 125 -15.67 4.91 -6.60
N VAL A 126 -14.72 5.26 -5.72
CA VAL A 126 -14.59 6.64 -5.22
C VAL A 126 -14.05 7.54 -6.33
N ARG A 127 -14.78 8.62 -6.61
CA ARG A 127 -14.45 9.63 -7.64
C ARG A 127 -13.83 10.88 -7.03
N GLY A 128 -14.05 11.10 -5.74
CA GLY A 128 -13.49 12.21 -4.98
C GLY A 128 -13.87 12.13 -3.51
N VAL A 129 -13.14 12.85 -2.68
CA VAL A 129 -13.40 12.94 -1.24
C VAL A 129 -13.56 14.40 -0.84
N ILE A 130 -14.65 14.69 -0.13
CA ILE A 130 -14.91 15.98 0.52
C ILE A 130 -14.62 15.80 2.00
N ASP A 131 -13.54 16.40 2.46
CA ASP A 131 -13.12 16.34 3.86
C ASP A 131 -13.67 17.54 4.64
N ARG A 132 -14.60 17.26 5.55
CA ARG A 132 -15.18 18.19 6.51
C ARG A 132 -14.81 17.85 7.95
N THR A 133 -13.85 16.94 8.15
CA THR A 133 -13.41 16.56 9.50
C THR A 133 -12.65 17.70 10.17
N THR A 134 -12.84 17.82 11.48
CA THR A 134 -12.09 18.74 12.34
C THR A 134 -11.04 17.95 13.14
N VAL A 135 -9.93 18.61 13.49
CA VAL A 135 -8.90 17.98 14.33
C VAL A 135 -9.03 18.49 15.75
N THR A 136 -9.26 17.55 16.68
CA THR A 136 -9.32 17.80 18.12
C THR A 136 -8.11 17.12 18.79
N PRO A 137 -6.93 17.77 18.79
CA PRO A 137 -5.71 17.13 19.28
C PRO A 137 -5.68 17.07 20.80
N VAL A 138 -4.82 16.21 21.35
CA VAL A 138 -4.49 16.23 22.78
C VAL A 138 -3.99 17.61 23.19
N SER A 139 -4.45 18.09 24.36
CA SER A 139 -4.06 19.40 24.90
C SER A 139 -2.57 19.42 25.27
N ARG A 140 -1.82 20.36 24.69
CA ARG A 140 -0.41 20.59 24.96
C ARG A 140 -0.10 22.10 24.92
N SER A 141 0.94 22.53 25.61
CA SER A 141 1.35 23.93 25.52
C SER A 141 1.93 24.25 24.12
N ASP A 142 1.63 25.43 23.59
CA ASP A 142 2.17 25.89 22.31
C ASP A 142 3.72 25.95 22.36
N ALA A 143 4.30 26.27 23.51
CA ALA A 143 5.73 26.33 23.71
C ALA A 143 6.40 24.94 23.58
N ASP A 144 5.83 23.91 24.21
CA ASP A 144 6.34 22.54 24.13
C ASP A 144 6.16 21.99 22.72
N THR A 145 5.00 22.21 22.11
CA THR A 145 4.70 21.76 20.75
C THR A 145 5.66 22.41 19.74
N ARG A 146 5.93 23.72 19.88
CA ARG A 146 6.93 24.40 19.04
C ARG A 146 8.32 23.78 19.21
N LYS A 147 8.74 23.52 20.46
CA LYS A 147 10.03 22.91 20.75
C LYS A 147 10.17 21.53 20.10
N ASP A 148 9.11 20.73 20.17
CA ASP A 148 9.10 19.37 19.60
C ASP A 148 9.13 19.40 18.07
N ILE A 149 8.38 20.30 17.41
CA ILE A 149 8.46 20.46 15.94
C ILE A 149 9.86 20.89 15.53
N GLN A 150 10.47 21.86 16.24
CA GLN A 150 11.84 22.29 15.96
C GLN A 150 12.85 21.14 16.15
N ALA A 151 12.64 20.30 17.18
CA ALA A 151 13.46 19.12 17.41
C ALA A 151 13.25 18.08 16.30
N ALA A 152 12.01 17.80 15.91
CA ALA A 152 11.69 16.86 14.84
C ALA A 152 12.34 17.24 13.51
N LEU A 153 12.29 18.52 13.13
CA LEU A 153 12.97 19.04 11.92
C LEU A 153 14.49 18.92 11.98
N ARG A 154 15.10 19.09 13.16
CA ARG A 154 16.56 18.95 13.32
C ARG A 154 17.02 17.50 13.39
N LEU A 155 16.18 16.61 13.91
CA LEU A 155 16.50 15.19 14.07
C LEU A 155 16.28 14.37 12.81
N ASP A 156 15.40 14.83 11.91
CA ASP A 156 15.21 14.16 10.62
C ASP A 156 16.40 14.48 9.69
N PRO A 157 17.15 13.46 9.23
CA PRO A 157 18.35 13.66 8.42
C PRO A 157 18.12 14.40 7.10
N ALA A 158 16.89 14.37 6.57
CA ALA A 158 16.58 15.05 5.31
C ALA A 158 16.29 16.55 5.50
N THR A 159 15.92 16.99 6.70
CA THR A 159 15.56 18.38 6.97
C THR A 159 16.51 19.10 7.94
N GLU A 160 17.50 18.40 8.51
CA GLU A 160 18.42 18.96 9.51
C GLU A 160 19.17 20.23 9.03
N SER A 161 19.38 20.35 7.72
CA SER A 161 20.06 21.50 7.10
C SER A 161 19.11 22.64 6.71
N TYR A 162 17.79 22.43 6.75
CA TYR A 162 16.82 23.42 6.31
C TYR A 162 16.69 24.55 7.34
N ARG A 163 16.63 25.77 6.84
CA ARG A 163 16.42 26.97 7.67
C ARG A 163 14.93 27.27 7.76
N VAL A 164 14.24 26.47 8.57
CA VAL A 164 12.80 26.61 8.81
C VAL A 164 12.57 27.14 10.22
N ALA A 165 11.87 28.26 10.31
CA ALA A 165 11.40 28.82 11.57
C ALA A 165 9.99 28.26 11.87
N VAL A 166 9.73 28.00 13.16
CA VAL A 166 8.47 27.44 13.66
C VAL A 166 7.89 28.36 14.70
N SER A 167 6.64 28.76 14.52
CA SER A 167 5.81 29.39 15.55
C SER A 167 4.56 28.54 15.79
N VAL A 168 4.08 28.50 17.02
CA VAL A 168 2.83 27.81 17.36
C VAL A 168 1.98 28.75 18.18
N GLN A 169 0.70 28.87 17.80
CA GLN A 169 -0.30 29.66 18.51
C GLN A 169 -1.66 28.96 18.42
N ASN A 170 -2.29 28.70 19.57
CA ASN A 170 -3.58 28.01 19.68
C ASN A 170 -3.60 26.66 18.92
N ALA A 171 -2.54 25.85 19.09
CA ALA A 171 -2.32 24.58 18.40
C ALA A 171 -2.24 24.68 16.84
N VAL A 172 -2.01 25.88 16.28
CA VAL A 172 -1.71 26.11 14.87
C VAL A 172 -0.21 26.34 14.72
N ALA A 173 0.47 25.46 13.98
CA ALA A 173 1.88 25.62 13.66
C ALA A 173 2.04 26.37 12.33
N THR A 174 2.81 27.47 12.34
CA THR A 174 3.21 28.19 11.13
C THR A 174 4.70 27.93 10.87
N LEU A 175 4.99 27.39 9.68
CA LEU A 175 6.34 27.07 9.21
C LEU A 175 6.75 28.11 8.17
N THR A 176 7.86 28.80 8.40
CA THR A 176 8.39 29.84 7.50
C THR A 176 9.86 29.57 7.18
N GLY A 177 10.35 30.13 6.09
CA GLY A 177 11.71 29.93 5.63
C GLY A 177 11.75 29.64 4.14
N SER A 178 12.77 28.91 3.68
CA SER A 178 12.87 28.54 2.27
C SER A 178 13.55 27.18 2.07
N VAL A 179 13.15 26.50 1.01
CA VAL A 179 13.68 25.20 0.55
C VAL A 179 13.88 25.21 -0.96
N GLY A 180 14.55 24.20 -1.50
CA GLY A 180 14.91 24.12 -2.92
C GLY A 180 13.84 23.48 -3.82
N SER A 181 12.83 22.80 -3.24
CA SER A 181 11.82 22.10 -4.02
C SER A 181 10.48 22.00 -3.28
N TYR A 182 9.44 21.68 -4.03
CA TYR A 182 8.10 21.40 -3.45
C TYR A 182 8.13 20.16 -2.55
N THR A 183 8.84 19.12 -2.95
CA THR A 183 8.95 17.88 -2.16
C THR A 183 9.62 18.11 -0.80
N GLU A 184 10.61 19.01 -0.75
CA GLU A 184 11.20 19.48 0.51
C GLU A 184 10.20 20.27 1.36
N LYS A 185 9.43 21.17 0.73
CA LYS A 185 8.35 21.93 1.42
C LYS A 185 7.32 21.00 2.04
N GLU A 186 6.85 19.99 1.30
CA GLU A 186 5.91 18.99 1.81
C GLU A 186 6.51 18.08 2.89
N LEU A 187 7.80 17.77 2.79
CA LEU A 187 8.50 17.03 3.84
C LEU A 187 8.52 17.82 5.16
N VAL A 188 8.79 19.11 5.11
CA VAL A 188 8.75 20.02 6.28
C VAL A 188 7.33 20.03 6.90
N ALA A 189 6.29 20.16 6.08
CA ALA A 189 4.90 20.11 6.55
C ALA A 189 4.56 18.78 7.22
N ARG A 190 4.96 17.66 6.60
CA ARG A 190 4.70 16.32 7.12
C ARG A 190 5.36 16.11 8.49
N ILE A 191 6.59 16.59 8.68
CA ILE A 191 7.27 16.53 9.97
C ILE A 191 6.52 17.40 10.99
N GLY A 192 6.05 18.59 10.62
CA GLY A 192 5.23 19.41 11.51
C GLY A 192 3.94 18.72 11.95
N LYS A 193 3.26 18.03 11.02
CA LYS A 193 2.02 17.27 11.27
C LYS A 193 2.26 16.01 12.12
N SER A 194 3.49 15.48 12.16
CA SER A 194 3.84 14.29 12.94
C SER A 194 4.06 14.56 14.44
N VAL A 195 3.84 15.77 14.89
CA VAL A 195 3.94 16.14 16.32
C VAL A 195 2.54 16.30 16.90
N LYS A 196 2.23 15.53 17.96
CA LYS A 196 0.93 15.62 18.64
C LYS A 196 0.69 16.99 19.29
N GLY A 197 -0.56 17.39 19.38
CA GLY A 197 -0.97 18.69 19.94
C GLY A 197 -1.25 19.74 18.87
N ILE A 198 -1.06 19.44 17.58
CA ILE A 198 -1.33 20.35 16.45
C ILE A 198 -2.67 20.03 15.78
N LYS A 199 -3.50 21.06 15.58
CA LYS A 199 -4.76 20.99 14.84
C LYS A 199 -4.65 21.48 13.38
N GLU A 200 -3.62 22.31 13.08
CA GLU A 200 -3.40 22.89 11.75
C GLU A 200 -1.90 23.18 11.54
N VAL A 201 -1.39 22.93 10.36
CA VAL A 201 -0.06 23.36 9.91
C VAL A 201 -0.21 24.32 8.75
N ARG A 202 0.22 25.57 8.93
CA ARG A 202 0.36 26.58 7.87
C ARG A 202 1.76 26.53 7.33
N ASN A 203 1.91 25.99 6.13
CA ASN A 203 3.21 25.85 5.49
C ASN A 203 3.49 27.04 4.56
N GLU A 204 4.07 28.10 5.14
CA GLU A 204 4.46 29.32 4.45
C GLU A 204 5.93 29.28 3.99
N VAL A 205 6.54 28.10 3.95
CA VAL A 205 7.90 27.91 3.44
C VAL A 205 7.94 28.25 1.95
N ALA A 206 8.81 29.17 1.56
CA ALA A 206 9.02 29.55 0.16
C ALA A 206 9.84 28.48 -0.59
N ILE A 207 9.58 28.32 -1.87
CA ILE A 207 10.40 27.45 -2.73
C ILE A 207 11.34 28.32 -3.55
N ASN A 208 12.65 28.14 -3.36
CA ASN A 208 13.69 28.81 -4.11
C ASN A 208 14.35 27.81 -5.06
N TYR A 209 13.77 27.63 -6.23
CA TYR A 209 14.33 26.72 -7.23
C TYR A 209 15.74 27.13 -7.64
N LEU A 210 16.68 26.19 -7.63
CA LEU A 210 18.08 26.41 -7.99
C LEU A 210 18.28 26.81 -9.46
N SER A 211 17.35 26.47 -10.35
CA SER A 211 17.40 26.78 -11.77
C SER A 211 16.04 27.23 -12.29
N LYS A 212 16.06 28.24 -13.17
CA LYS A 212 14.86 28.62 -13.92
C LYS A 212 14.58 27.57 -14.99
N ARG A 213 13.32 27.18 -15.12
CA ARG A 213 12.84 26.23 -16.14
C ARG A 213 11.85 26.94 -17.06
N THR A 214 11.87 26.61 -18.34
CA THR A 214 10.84 27.07 -19.28
C THR A 214 9.59 26.22 -19.14
N ASP A 215 8.42 26.75 -19.54
CA ASP A 215 7.16 26.01 -19.50
C ASP A 215 7.22 24.70 -20.29
N SER A 216 7.93 24.71 -21.43
CA SER A 216 8.13 23.49 -22.22
C SER A 216 8.98 22.43 -21.52
N GLN A 217 9.99 22.84 -20.76
CA GLN A 217 10.79 21.91 -19.93
C GLN A 217 9.98 21.36 -18.78
N ILE A 218 9.19 22.21 -18.11
CA ILE A 218 8.28 21.78 -17.03
C ILE A 218 7.27 20.77 -17.59
N ALA A 219 6.63 21.08 -18.73
CA ALA A 219 5.67 20.17 -19.34
C ALA A 219 6.28 18.81 -19.70
N ALA A 220 7.51 18.80 -20.22
CA ALA A 220 8.23 17.56 -20.56
C ALA A 220 8.55 16.74 -19.28
N ASP A 221 9.03 17.40 -18.21
CA ASP A 221 9.36 16.75 -16.95
C ASP A 221 8.09 16.16 -16.28
N VAL A 222 6.97 16.90 -16.25
CA VAL A 222 5.68 16.42 -15.72
C VAL A 222 5.17 15.22 -16.52
N LYS A 223 5.15 15.31 -17.86
CA LYS A 223 4.74 14.20 -18.74
C LYS A 223 5.58 12.95 -18.51
N ALA A 224 6.90 13.11 -18.44
CA ALA A 224 7.80 12.00 -18.16
C ALA A 224 7.49 11.36 -16.82
N ARG A 225 7.26 12.14 -15.77
CA ARG A 225 6.94 11.63 -14.44
C ARG A 225 5.62 10.87 -14.41
N LEU A 226 4.55 11.41 -15.01
CA LEU A 226 3.25 10.74 -15.11
C LEU A 226 3.30 9.44 -15.93
N GLN A 227 4.18 9.36 -16.94
CA GLN A 227 4.36 8.15 -17.73
C GLN A 227 5.07 7.03 -16.95
N TRP A 228 5.97 7.40 -16.06
CA TRP A 228 6.76 6.45 -15.29
C TRP A 228 6.15 6.12 -13.92
N ASP A 229 5.23 6.95 -13.42
CA ASP A 229 4.50 6.63 -12.20
C ASP A 229 3.53 5.49 -12.44
N ILE A 230 3.65 4.45 -11.61
CA ILE A 230 2.86 3.23 -11.76
C ILE A 230 1.37 3.42 -11.41
N TRP A 231 1.01 4.46 -10.63
CA TRP A 231 -0.36 4.76 -10.21
C TRP A 231 -1.19 5.50 -11.27
N VAL A 232 -0.52 6.27 -12.13
CA VAL A 232 -1.16 7.17 -13.09
C VAL A 232 -1.04 6.61 -14.50
N ASN A 233 -2.11 6.63 -15.28
CA ASN A 233 -2.01 6.37 -16.71
C ASN A 233 -1.67 7.66 -17.44
N GLY A 234 -0.38 7.94 -17.61
CA GLY A 234 0.13 9.16 -18.22
C GLY A 234 -0.37 9.39 -19.65
N ASP A 235 -0.67 8.33 -20.42
CA ASP A 235 -1.17 8.44 -21.79
C ASP A 235 -2.61 8.99 -21.86
N MET A 236 -3.35 8.96 -20.76
CA MET A 236 -4.72 9.48 -20.63
C MET A 236 -4.77 10.85 -19.95
N THR A 237 -3.61 11.42 -19.64
CA THR A 237 -3.47 12.68 -18.91
C THR A 237 -2.80 13.71 -19.82
N ASN A 238 -3.44 14.87 -19.99
CA ASN A 238 -2.87 16.00 -20.72
C ASN A 238 -2.24 16.98 -19.74
N VAL A 239 -1.11 17.54 -20.13
CA VAL A 239 -0.34 18.52 -19.35
C VAL A 239 -0.20 19.78 -20.17
N ASP A 240 -0.70 20.89 -19.66
CA ASP A 240 -0.47 22.23 -20.16
C ASP A 240 0.28 23.05 -19.09
N VAL A 241 1.22 23.90 -19.52
CA VAL A 241 1.99 24.74 -18.60
C VAL A 241 2.05 26.16 -19.13
N LYS A 242 1.69 27.10 -18.28
CA LYS A 242 1.76 28.52 -18.57
C LYS A 242 2.28 29.30 -17.36
N ASP A 243 3.38 30.04 -17.55
CA ASP A 243 4.03 30.83 -16.49
C ASP A 243 4.32 29.99 -15.21
N GLY A 244 4.80 28.75 -15.40
CA GLY A 244 5.07 27.81 -14.31
C GLY A 244 3.83 27.21 -13.63
N ARG A 245 2.63 27.47 -14.14
CA ARG A 245 1.36 26.89 -13.65
C ARG A 245 1.00 25.70 -14.51
N VAL A 246 0.90 24.53 -13.89
CA VAL A 246 0.56 23.27 -14.55
C VAL A 246 -0.95 23.07 -14.47
N THR A 247 -1.58 22.78 -15.60
CA THR A 247 -2.98 22.35 -15.69
C THR A 247 -3.02 20.90 -16.16
N LEU A 248 -3.60 20.01 -15.34
CA LEU A 248 -3.81 18.60 -15.65
C LEU A 248 -5.26 18.39 -16.09
N THR A 249 -5.44 17.74 -17.24
CA THR A 249 -6.76 17.33 -17.74
C THR A 249 -6.72 15.89 -18.22
N GLY A 250 -7.89 15.28 -18.40
CA GLY A 250 -8.01 13.90 -18.86
C GLY A 250 -8.69 12.99 -17.85
N VAL A 251 -8.33 11.70 -17.85
CA VAL A 251 -9.01 10.70 -17.02
C VAL A 251 -8.03 9.83 -16.26
N VAL A 252 -8.39 9.47 -15.03
CA VAL A 252 -7.69 8.51 -14.17
C VAL A 252 -8.65 7.47 -13.63
N GLY A 253 -8.14 6.32 -13.19
CA GLY A 253 -8.99 5.18 -12.79
C GLY A 253 -9.50 5.23 -11.35
N SER A 254 -8.96 6.11 -10.49
CA SER A 254 -9.33 6.21 -9.08
C SER A 254 -9.00 7.60 -8.52
N ALA A 255 -9.63 7.96 -7.40
CA ALA A 255 -9.37 9.23 -6.72
C ALA A 255 -7.91 9.31 -6.25
N ILE A 256 -7.35 8.23 -5.72
CA ILE A 256 -5.94 8.18 -5.29
C ILE A 256 -4.98 8.38 -6.48
N ALA A 257 -5.31 7.87 -7.69
CA ALA A 257 -4.51 8.13 -8.88
C ALA A 257 -4.58 9.61 -9.31
N LYS A 258 -5.72 10.30 -9.08
CA LYS A 258 -5.83 11.75 -9.31
C LYS A 258 -4.93 12.53 -8.35
N SER A 259 -5.02 12.26 -7.04
CA SER A 259 -4.14 12.86 -6.04
C SER A 259 -2.66 12.62 -6.37
N ARG A 260 -2.32 11.41 -6.80
CA ARG A 260 -0.95 11.06 -7.19
C ARG A 260 -0.48 11.84 -8.42
N ALA A 261 -1.32 12.00 -9.44
CA ALA A 261 -0.98 12.79 -10.63
C ALA A 261 -0.73 14.26 -10.26
N SER A 262 -1.51 14.82 -9.33
CA SER A 262 -1.30 16.16 -8.80
C SER A 262 0.03 16.29 -8.06
N ASP A 263 0.40 15.31 -7.22
CA ASP A 263 1.69 15.25 -6.54
C ASP A 263 2.86 15.16 -7.53
N ASP A 264 2.72 14.34 -8.58
CA ASP A 264 3.74 14.14 -9.61
C ASP A 264 3.96 15.36 -10.50
N ALA A 265 2.96 16.23 -10.62
CA ALA A 265 3.09 17.47 -11.38
C ALA A 265 4.04 18.50 -10.73
N TRP A 266 4.36 18.35 -9.44
CA TRP A 266 5.26 19.23 -8.72
C TRP A 266 6.74 18.92 -9.02
N VAL A 267 7.16 19.22 -10.26
CA VAL A 267 8.56 19.18 -10.67
C VAL A 267 9.24 20.54 -10.46
N ASN A 268 10.55 20.61 -10.67
CA ASN A 268 11.29 21.86 -10.53
C ASN A 268 10.75 22.95 -11.46
N GLY A 269 10.47 24.12 -10.91
CA GLY A 269 9.95 25.30 -11.62
C GLY A 269 8.44 25.49 -11.53
N VAL A 270 7.70 24.52 -10.98
CA VAL A 270 6.23 24.60 -10.85
C VAL A 270 5.82 25.54 -9.73
N LEU A 271 4.94 26.49 -10.04
CA LEU A 271 4.41 27.46 -9.08
C LEU A 271 3.01 27.11 -8.58
N ALA A 272 2.22 26.40 -9.39
CA ALA A 272 0.90 25.91 -9.02
C ALA A 272 0.50 24.71 -9.90
N VAL A 273 -0.37 23.86 -9.35
CA VAL A 273 -0.98 22.73 -10.08
C VAL A 273 -2.49 22.86 -9.97
N ASP A 274 -3.17 22.79 -11.11
CA ASP A 274 -4.61 22.71 -11.22
C ASP A 274 -5.01 21.38 -11.86
N ASP A 275 -5.63 20.50 -11.07
CA ASP A 275 -6.11 19.18 -11.48
C ASP A 275 -7.65 19.11 -11.58
N SER A 276 -8.33 20.26 -11.51
CA SER A 276 -9.79 20.33 -11.54
C SER A 276 -10.40 19.76 -12.83
N GLY A 277 -9.64 19.78 -13.93
CA GLY A 277 -10.01 19.20 -15.23
C GLY A 277 -9.83 17.69 -15.33
N MET A 278 -9.25 17.01 -14.31
CA MET A 278 -9.11 15.56 -14.31
C MET A 278 -10.37 14.87 -13.78
N LYS A 279 -10.85 13.88 -14.52
CA LYS A 279 -12.01 13.06 -14.16
C LYS A 279 -11.59 11.69 -13.69
N VAL A 280 -12.30 11.17 -12.69
CA VAL A 280 -12.10 9.80 -12.22
C VAL A 280 -13.12 8.89 -12.90
N GLU A 281 -12.62 7.96 -13.73
CA GLU A 281 -13.42 7.06 -14.53
C GLU A 281 -12.96 5.60 -14.29
N PRO A 282 -13.76 4.78 -13.60
CA PRO A 282 -13.38 3.42 -13.20
C PRO A 282 -12.98 2.48 -14.36
N TRP A 283 -13.47 2.75 -15.58
CA TRP A 283 -13.15 1.95 -16.76
C TRP A 283 -11.67 2.05 -17.19
N VAL A 284 -10.94 3.08 -16.74
CA VAL A 284 -9.49 3.23 -16.99
C VAL A 284 -8.70 2.05 -16.41
N HIS A 285 -9.23 1.41 -15.38
CA HIS A 285 -8.64 0.21 -14.78
C HIS A 285 -9.03 -1.10 -15.48
N ASN A 286 -9.70 -1.06 -16.64
CA ASN A 286 -9.97 -2.28 -17.39
C ASN A 286 -8.67 -2.87 -17.95
N ASP A 287 -8.68 -4.18 -18.22
CA ASP A 287 -7.48 -4.95 -18.58
C ASP A 287 -6.79 -4.45 -19.86
N ALA A 288 -7.56 -3.94 -20.83
CA ALA A 288 -6.99 -3.43 -22.09
C ALA A 288 -6.09 -2.22 -21.86
N HIS A 289 -6.53 -1.25 -21.04
CA HIS A 289 -5.75 -0.05 -20.75
C HIS A 289 -4.55 -0.33 -19.84
N ARG A 290 -4.69 -1.29 -18.92
CA ARG A 290 -3.57 -1.77 -18.10
C ARG A 290 -2.45 -2.38 -18.95
N ARG A 291 -2.78 -3.21 -19.95
CA ARG A 291 -1.80 -3.85 -20.83
C ARG A 291 -0.95 -2.81 -21.57
N LEU A 292 -1.53 -1.73 -22.05
CA LEU A 292 -0.80 -0.66 -22.72
C LEU A 292 0.19 0.04 -21.78
N LYS A 293 -0.24 0.34 -20.54
CA LYS A 293 0.61 0.98 -19.53
C LYS A 293 1.81 0.12 -19.14
N TYR A 294 1.61 -1.18 -18.96
CA TYR A 294 2.64 -2.12 -18.52
C TYR A 294 3.35 -2.85 -19.69
N ALA A 295 3.27 -2.28 -20.90
CA ALA A 295 4.09 -2.75 -22.03
C ALA A 295 5.57 -2.78 -21.61
N THR A 296 6.32 -3.74 -22.17
CA THR A 296 7.74 -3.91 -21.88
C THR A 296 8.49 -2.60 -22.09
N ARG A 297 9.13 -2.10 -21.03
CA ARG A 297 9.98 -0.90 -21.08
C ARG A 297 11.44 -1.33 -21.28
N SER A 298 12.25 -0.50 -21.93
CA SER A 298 13.67 -0.81 -22.06
C SER A 298 14.41 -0.64 -20.73
N ASP A 299 15.41 -1.45 -20.48
CA ASP A 299 16.24 -1.34 -19.26
C ASP A 299 16.90 0.03 -19.14
N SER A 300 17.27 0.63 -20.27
CA SER A 300 17.83 1.99 -20.35
C SER A 300 16.83 3.05 -19.87
N ASP A 301 15.56 2.92 -20.29
CA ASP A 301 14.52 3.88 -19.91
C ASP A 301 14.14 3.72 -18.43
N ILE A 302 14.04 2.47 -17.94
CA ILE A 302 13.82 2.18 -16.50
C ILE A 302 14.94 2.81 -15.67
N LYS A 303 16.20 2.65 -16.07
CA LYS A 303 17.34 3.26 -15.39
C LYS A 303 17.22 4.79 -15.32
N GLN A 304 16.89 5.43 -16.43
CA GLN A 304 16.72 6.89 -16.47
C GLN A 304 15.57 7.35 -15.57
N ALA A 305 14.44 6.63 -15.56
CA ALA A 305 13.28 6.93 -14.72
C ALA A 305 13.62 6.81 -13.22
N VAL A 306 14.33 5.75 -12.81
CA VAL A 306 14.81 5.57 -11.44
C VAL A 306 15.73 6.72 -11.01
N GLN A 307 16.70 7.08 -11.86
CA GLN A 307 17.60 8.20 -11.58
C GLN A 307 16.88 9.55 -11.51
N ALA A 308 15.81 9.73 -12.30
CA ALA A 308 14.97 10.93 -12.22
C ALA A 308 14.17 10.97 -10.92
N ALA A 309 13.62 9.84 -10.46
CA ALA A 309 12.92 9.74 -9.17
C ALA A 309 13.84 10.11 -8.01
N PHE A 310 15.05 9.59 -7.97
CA PHE A 310 16.04 9.91 -6.91
C PHE A 310 16.37 11.40 -6.81
N ARG A 311 16.43 12.12 -7.94
CA ARG A 311 16.66 13.57 -7.92
C ARG A 311 15.53 14.39 -7.33
N LEU A 312 14.33 13.83 -7.29
CA LEU A 312 13.11 14.48 -6.79
C LEU A 312 12.76 14.09 -5.36
N ASP A 313 13.28 12.96 -4.85
CA ASP A 313 13.10 12.59 -3.44
C ASP A 313 14.14 13.31 -2.55
N PRO A 314 13.71 14.20 -1.63
CA PRO A 314 14.61 14.93 -0.75
C PRO A 314 15.39 14.03 0.22
N ARG A 315 14.94 12.79 0.41
CA ARG A 315 15.65 11.81 1.25
C ARG A 315 16.77 11.10 0.51
N VAL A 316 16.71 11.06 -0.82
CA VAL A 316 17.65 10.32 -1.70
C VAL A 316 18.56 11.26 -2.49
N ALA A 317 18.08 12.44 -2.87
CA ALA A 317 18.74 13.37 -3.82
C ALA A 317 20.17 13.77 -3.42
N ALA A 318 20.49 13.74 -2.12
CA ALA A 318 21.82 14.07 -1.61
C ALA A 318 22.86 12.95 -1.79
N PHE A 319 22.46 11.75 -2.22
CA PHE A 319 23.32 10.58 -2.31
C PHE A 319 23.53 10.16 -3.77
N THR A 320 24.72 9.66 -4.05
CA THR A 320 25.03 9.06 -5.36
C THR A 320 24.82 7.55 -5.25
N LEU A 321 23.77 7.06 -5.92
CA LEU A 321 23.48 5.64 -6.01
C LEU A 321 23.68 5.16 -7.45
N ASP A 322 24.33 4.01 -7.59
CA ASP A 322 24.48 3.34 -8.86
C ASP A 322 23.27 2.48 -9.16
N VAL A 323 22.73 2.62 -10.38
CA VAL A 323 21.56 1.89 -10.86
C VAL A 323 21.98 1.05 -12.07
N SER A 324 21.78 -0.25 -11.99
CA SER A 324 21.86 -1.14 -13.15
C SER A 324 20.53 -1.87 -13.33
N VAL A 325 20.16 -2.12 -14.59
CA VAL A 325 18.89 -2.76 -14.93
C VAL A 325 19.15 -3.85 -15.95
N GLY A 326 18.54 -5.02 -15.75
CA GLY A 326 18.63 -6.15 -16.68
C GLY A 326 17.31 -6.95 -16.68
N GLY A 327 16.60 -6.94 -17.81
CA GLY A 327 15.27 -7.57 -17.91
C GLY A 327 14.24 -7.01 -16.94
N GLY A 328 14.31 -5.70 -16.64
CA GLY A 328 13.46 -5.04 -15.65
C GLY A 328 13.86 -5.28 -14.18
N MET A 329 14.84 -6.15 -13.90
CA MET A 329 15.43 -6.32 -12.57
C MET A 329 16.39 -5.17 -12.30
N VAL A 330 16.14 -4.42 -11.23
CA VAL A 330 16.98 -3.29 -10.82
C VAL A 330 17.94 -3.73 -9.73
N VAL A 331 19.22 -3.41 -9.88
CA VAL A 331 20.23 -3.55 -8.83
C VAL A 331 20.67 -2.15 -8.40
N LEU A 332 20.49 -1.83 -7.12
CA LEU A 332 20.94 -0.60 -6.50
C LEU A 332 22.22 -0.86 -5.71
N SER A 333 23.22 0.01 -5.87
CA SER A 333 24.43 -0.02 -5.04
C SER A 333 24.88 1.38 -4.65
N GLY A 334 25.72 1.45 -3.64
CA GLY A 334 26.23 2.73 -3.12
C GLY A 334 26.06 2.89 -1.62
N ASN A 335 26.18 4.11 -1.14
CA ASN A 335 26.08 4.41 0.28
C ASN A 335 25.07 5.54 0.52
N VAL A 336 24.29 5.41 1.58
CA VAL A 336 23.39 6.45 2.09
C VAL A 336 23.70 6.74 3.55
N GLY A 337 23.31 7.93 4.02
CA GLY A 337 23.61 8.38 5.38
C GLY A 337 22.66 7.84 6.46
N ASN A 338 21.53 7.29 6.10
CA ASN A 338 20.52 6.79 7.03
C ASN A 338 19.63 5.70 6.41
N LEU A 339 18.94 4.96 7.27
CA LEU A 339 18.05 3.86 6.84
C LEU A 339 16.85 4.38 6.04
N LYS A 340 16.29 5.54 6.40
CA LYS A 340 15.13 6.09 5.69
C LYS A 340 15.48 6.44 4.24
N ALA A 341 16.69 6.96 3.99
CA ALA A 341 17.17 7.19 2.63
C ALA A 341 17.28 5.89 1.82
N LYS A 342 17.74 4.80 2.45
CA LYS A 342 17.77 3.48 1.81
C LYS A 342 16.37 3.01 1.44
N THR A 343 15.44 3.00 2.40
CA THR A 343 14.05 2.55 2.14
C THR A 343 13.31 3.45 1.17
N SER A 344 13.57 4.78 1.17
CA SER A 344 13.02 5.69 0.17
C SER A 344 13.52 5.37 -1.23
N ALA A 345 14.83 5.14 -1.40
CA ALA A 345 15.38 4.76 -2.70
C ALA A 345 14.81 3.42 -3.23
N GLU A 346 14.62 2.45 -2.34
CA GLU A 346 13.97 1.17 -2.67
C GLU A 346 12.53 1.39 -3.13
N GLN A 347 11.78 2.22 -2.42
CA GLN A 347 10.39 2.54 -2.72
C GLN A 347 10.25 3.35 -4.03
N ASP A 348 11.17 4.26 -4.31
CA ASP A 348 11.21 5.00 -5.58
C ASP A 348 11.34 4.04 -6.77
N VAL A 349 12.23 3.03 -6.65
CA VAL A 349 12.40 1.99 -7.69
C VAL A 349 11.12 1.19 -7.88
N GLU A 350 10.49 0.74 -6.80
CA GLU A 350 9.26 -0.06 -6.83
C GLU A 350 8.09 0.69 -7.47
N ASN A 351 8.10 2.02 -7.43
CA ASN A 351 7.08 2.88 -8.04
C ASN A 351 7.27 3.12 -9.55
N ILE A 352 8.33 2.59 -10.17
CA ILE A 352 8.61 2.78 -11.60
C ILE A 352 7.98 1.67 -12.44
N VAL A 353 7.28 2.05 -13.49
CA VAL A 353 6.70 1.13 -14.47
C VAL A 353 7.80 0.30 -15.14
N GLY A 354 7.59 -1.01 -15.23
CA GLY A 354 8.53 -1.94 -15.88
C GLY A 354 9.53 -2.59 -14.95
N VAL A 355 9.62 -2.15 -13.68
CA VAL A 355 10.45 -2.82 -12.68
C VAL A 355 9.81 -4.17 -12.30
N THR A 356 10.58 -5.25 -12.48
CA THR A 356 10.18 -6.63 -12.20
C THR A 356 10.70 -7.16 -10.87
N GLY A 357 11.77 -6.53 -10.37
CA GLY A 357 12.39 -6.88 -9.10
C GLY A 357 13.46 -5.87 -8.70
N LEU A 358 13.86 -5.94 -7.46
CA LEU A 358 14.87 -5.06 -6.86
C LEU A 358 15.85 -5.89 -6.02
N ASP A 359 17.14 -5.72 -6.30
CA ASP A 359 18.24 -6.17 -5.45
C ASP A 359 18.97 -4.95 -4.89
N SER A 360 18.84 -4.72 -3.58
CA SER A 360 19.40 -3.53 -2.91
C SER A 360 20.69 -3.87 -2.17
N LEU A 361 21.81 -3.53 -2.77
CA LEU A 361 23.14 -3.59 -2.17
C LEU A 361 23.55 -2.29 -1.49
N VAL A 362 22.60 -1.36 -1.29
CA VAL A 362 22.81 -0.06 -0.64
C VAL A 362 23.23 -0.25 0.81
N LYS A 363 24.35 0.38 1.19
CA LYS A 363 24.88 0.34 2.55
C LYS A 363 24.56 1.63 3.29
N VAL A 364 24.13 1.50 4.54
CA VAL A 364 23.90 2.66 5.41
C VAL A 364 25.21 3.00 6.12
N ARG A 365 25.70 4.21 5.87
CA ARG A 365 26.93 4.75 6.45
C ARG A 365 26.64 6.14 7.03
N PRO A 366 26.17 6.22 8.28
CA PRO A 366 25.86 7.51 8.90
C PRO A 366 27.09 8.40 9.01
N SER A 367 26.93 9.66 8.64
CA SER A 367 27.90 10.70 8.94
C SER A 367 27.74 11.13 10.42
N GLY A 368 28.82 11.22 11.16
CA GLY A 368 28.83 11.65 12.57
C GLY A 368 29.01 10.50 13.57
N GLN A 369 29.29 10.90 14.81
CA GLN A 369 29.63 9.99 15.91
C GLN A 369 28.54 10.01 17.00
N SER A 370 27.24 9.88 16.59
CA SER A 370 26.18 9.72 17.59
C SER A 370 26.43 8.46 18.41
N THR A 371 26.34 8.58 19.71
CA THR A 371 26.42 7.45 20.65
C THR A 371 25.10 6.71 20.70
N ASP A 372 25.12 5.43 21.14
CA ASP A 372 23.91 4.65 21.33
C ASP A 372 22.94 5.32 22.33
N ALA A 373 23.46 5.98 23.35
CA ALA A 373 22.67 6.74 24.33
C ALA A 373 21.95 7.93 23.69
N GLU A 374 22.63 8.71 22.87
CA GLU A 374 22.02 9.84 22.14
C GLU A 374 20.96 9.37 21.16
N MET A 375 21.23 8.32 20.36
CA MET A 375 20.27 7.73 19.44
C MET A 375 19.02 7.20 20.17
N LYS A 376 19.21 6.54 21.33
CA LYS A 376 18.11 6.07 22.17
C LYS A 376 17.22 7.22 22.64
N GLU A 377 17.81 8.31 23.17
CA GLU A 377 17.02 9.46 23.65
C GLU A 377 16.34 10.21 22.50
N GLN A 378 16.97 10.33 21.32
CA GLN A 378 16.33 10.86 20.11
C GLN A 378 15.12 10.01 19.70
N LEU A 379 15.29 8.70 19.62
CA LEU A 379 14.21 7.78 19.22
C LEU A 379 13.06 7.80 20.24
N LYS A 380 13.35 7.81 21.54
CA LYS A 380 12.33 7.98 22.58
C LYS A 380 11.55 9.29 22.42
N ALA A 381 12.23 10.37 22.15
CA ALA A 381 11.60 11.68 21.95
C ALA A 381 10.65 11.63 20.74
N VAL A 382 11.07 11.05 19.61
CA VAL A 382 10.23 10.93 18.42
C VAL A 382 9.02 10.04 18.69
N VAL A 383 9.18 8.89 19.35
CA VAL A 383 8.07 8.01 19.77
C VAL A 383 7.11 8.74 20.72
N PHE A 384 7.64 9.59 21.61
CA PHE A 384 6.82 10.35 22.57
C PHE A 384 5.91 11.37 21.89
N TRP A 385 6.38 12.14 20.93
CA TRP A 385 5.53 13.17 20.28
C TRP A 385 4.74 12.67 19.08
N ASP A 386 5.02 11.45 18.58
CA ASP A 386 4.27 10.88 17.46
C ASP A 386 2.80 10.66 17.88
N PRO A 387 1.82 11.18 17.11
CA PRO A 387 0.41 11.12 17.48
C PRO A 387 -0.22 9.72 17.33
N LEU A 388 0.46 8.79 16.66
CA LEU A 388 -0.04 7.43 16.39
C LEU A 388 0.48 6.42 17.42
N LEU A 389 1.56 6.77 18.12
CA LEU A 389 2.25 5.87 19.03
C LEU A 389 1.92 6.22 20.49
N ASP A 390 1.81 5.17 21.30
CA ASP A 390 1.78 5.29 22.74
C ASP A 390 3.16 4.96 23.30
N SER A 391 3.87 5.99 23.72
CA SER A 391 5.23 5.85 24.28
C SER A 391 5.28 5.07 25.59
N SER A 392 4.15 4.91 26.29
CA SER A 392 4.10 4.15 27.54
C SER A 392 4.16 2.64 27.33
N THR A 393 3.75 2.16 26.14
CA THR A 393 3.73 0.73 25.80
C THR A 393 4.94 0.30 24.95
N ILE A 394 5.76 1.27 24.48
CA ILE A 394 6.90 1.02 23.59
C ILE A 394 8.22 1.25 24.34
N SER A 395 9.02 0.21 24.45
CA SER A 395 10.38 0.27 24.97
C SER A 395 11.39 0.39 23.84
N VAL A 396 12.34 1.32 24.00
CA VAL A 396 13.39 1.60 23.04
C VAL A 396 14.76 1.32 23.64
N THR A 397 15.59 0.56 22.94
CA THR A 397 16.99 0.34 23.27
C THR A 397 17.83 0.47 22.00
N VAL A 398 19.04 1.03 22.11
CA VAL A 398 20.00 1.09 21.00
C VAL A 398 21.31 0.46 21.46
N ILE A 399 21.83 -0.48 20.67
CA ILE A 399 23.10 -1.19 20.94
C ILE A 399 23.84 -1.33 19.60
N ASN A 400 25.07 -0.86 19.55
CA ASN A 400 25.89 -0.87 18.33
C ASN A 400 25.17 -0.28 17.11
N ARG A 401 24.47 0.82 17.29
CA ARG A 401 23.67 1.51 16.27
C ARG A 401 22.45 0.71 15.76
N VAL A 402 22.09 -0.39 16.41
CA VAL A 402 20.86 -1.15 16.13
C VAL A 402 19.78 -0.69 17.11
N ALA A 403 18.66 -0.21 16.57
CA ALA A 403 17.49 0.14 17.37
C ALA A 403 16.62 -1.09 17.60
N TYR A 404 16.36 -1.40 18.87
CA TYR A 404 15.44 -2.47 19.30
C TYR A 404 14.17 -1.84 19.84
N LEU A 405 13.05 -2.18 19.22
CA LEU A 405 11.70 -1.80 19.66
C LEU A 405 11.02 -3.02 20.26
N SER A 406 10.54 -2.91 21.49
CA SER A 406 9.81 -3.98 22.20
C SER A 406 8.62 -3.42 22.97
N GLY A 407 7.69 -4.28 23.38
CA GLY A 407 6.44 -3.91 24.01
C GLY A 407 5.23 -4.24 23.16
N THR A 408 4.15 -3.47 23.29
CA THR A 408 2.88 -3.74 22.61
C THR A 408 2.34 -2.53 21.86
N VAL A 409 1.63 -2.80 20.76
CA VAL A 409 0.89 -1.80 19.97
C VAL A 409 -0.47 -2.38 19.58
N GLY A 410 -1.47 -1.52 19.37
CA GLY A 410 -2.83 -1.97 19.06
C GLY A 410 -3.05 -2.47 17.63
N SER A 411 -2.11 -2.23 16.69
CA SER A 411 -2.26 -2.64 15.29
C SER A 411 -0.94 -2.80 14.56
N LEU A 412 -0.97 -3.53 13.43
CA LEU A 412 0.18 -3.61 12.51
C LEU A 412 0.54 -2.24 11.90
N VAL A 413 -0.42 -1.34 11.76
CA VAL A 413 -0.18 0.04 11.29
C VAL A 413 0.70 0.78 12.30
N GLN A 414 0.41 0.71 13.59
CA GLN A 414 1.25 1.30 14.64
C GLN A 414 2.64 0.66 14.71
N LYS A 415 2.72 -0.66 14.54
CA LYS A 415 4.00 -1.37 14.47
C LYS A 415 4.85 -0.87 13.31
N ALA A 416 4.24 -0.64 12.14
CA ALA A 416 4.92 -0.08 10.98
C ALA A 416 5.33 1.39 11.20
N GLU A 417 4.49 2.21 11.86
CA GLU A 417 4.84 3.59 12.20
C GLU A 417 6.03 3.66 13.17
N ALA A 418 6.04 2.83 14.22
CA ALA A 418 7.17 2.75 15.14
C ALA A 418 8.48 2.38 14.41
N GLN A 419 8.39 1.50 13.41
CA GLN A 419 9.53 1.17 12.56
C GLN A 419 9.96 2.37 11.71
N ASP A 420 9.03 3.06 11.06
CA ASP A 420 9.33 4.24 10.22
C ASP A 420 10.00 5.36 11.02
N VAL A 421 9.52 5.60 12.23
CA VAL A 421 10.14 6.54 13.19
C VAL A 421 11.58 6.14 13.50
N ALA A 422 11.84 4.85 13.75
CA ALA A 422 13.18 4.35 14.01
C ALA A 422 14.11 4.44 12.79
N LEU A 423 13.59 4.20 11.58
CA LEU A 423 14.34 4.35 10.33
C LEU A 423 14.81 5.79 10.08
N ARG A 424 14.07 6.79 10.59
CA ARG A 424 14.40 8.23 10.48
C ARG A 424 15.41 8.68 11.53
N THR A 425 15.70 7.87 12.55
CA THR A 425 16.62 8.26 13.62
C THR A 425 18.06 8.31 13.11
N LYS A 426 18.70 9.49 13.25
CA LYS A 426 20.07 9.70 12.78
C LYS A 426 21.06 8.78 13.48
N GLY A 427 21.89 8.10 12.69
CA GLY A 427 22.93 7.20 13.22
C GLY A 427 22.51 5.73 13.34
N VAL A 428 21.22 5.42 13.34
CA VAL A 428 20.71 4.04 13.35
C VAL A 428 20.99 3.38 12.01
N VAL A 429 21.54 2.16 12.05
CA VAL A 429 21.90 1.37 10.84
C VAL A 429 21.05 0.13 10.64
N LEU A 430 20.28 -0.28 11.66
CA LEU A 430 19.34 -1.40 11.61
C LEU A 430 18.24 -1.18 12.66
N VAL A 431 17.03 -1.61 12.35
CA VAL A 431 15.90 -1.62 13.28
C VAL A 431 15.42 -3.05 13.49
N TRP A 432 15.40 -3.50 14.73
CA TRP A 432 14.78 -4.74 15.16
C TRP A 432 13.44 -4.45 15.84
N ASN A 433 12.35 -4.64 15.10
CA ASN A 433 11.01 -4.34 15.58
C ASN A 433 10.33 -5.61 16.13
N ALA A 434 10.50 -5.84 17.43
CA ALA A 434 9.90 -6.95 18.18
C ALA A 434 8.57 -6.57 18.88
N LEU A 435 7.95 -5.45 18.50
CA LEU A 435 6.64 -5.06 19.02
C LEU A 435 5.60 -6.15 18.75
N LYS A 436 4.83 -6.50 19.78
CA LYS A 436 3.69 -7.40 19.66
C LYS A 436 2.46 -6.58 19.30
N VAL A 437 1.60 -7.13 18.45
CA VAL A 437 0.31 -6.51 18.12
C VAL A 437 -0.75 -7.11 19.03
N GLU A 438 -1.30 -6.27 19.88
CA GLU A 438 -2.42 -6.60 20.77
C GLU A 438 -3.57 -5.64 20.43
N PRO A 439 -4.56 -6.08 19.62
CA PRO A 439 -5.65 -5.23 19.18
C PRO A 439 -6.41 -4.63 20.36
N GLU A 440 -6.70 -3.33 20.28
CA GLU A 440 -7.51 -2.65 21.29
C GLU A 440 -8.96 -3.17 21.23
N SER A 441 -9.59 -3.37 22.37
CA SER A 441 -10.92 -4.00 22.48
C SER A 441 -12.05 -3.29 21.74
N TRP A 442 -11.90 -2.01 21.38
CA TRP A 442 -12.90 -1.25 20.61
C TRP A 442 -12.99 -1.64 19.13
N VAL A 443 -11.96 -2.29 18.57
CA VAL A 443 -11.98 -2.84 17.18
C VAL A 443 -13.06 -3.92 17.05
N THR A 444 -13.45 -4.55 18.13
CA THR A 444 -14.49 -5.58 18.15
C THR A 444 -15.91 -5.04 18.06
N TYR A 445 -16.11 -3.72 18.28
CA TYR A 445 -17.45 -3.13 18.33
C TYR A 445 -18.13 -2.99 16.97
N TYR A 446 -17.34 -2.89 15.87
CA TYR A 446 -17.88 -2.74 14.51
C TYR A 446 -18.32 -4.04 13.83
N ASP A 447 -18.02 -5.18 14.44
CA ASP A 447 -18.27 -6.49 13.86
C ASP A 447 -19.63 -7.09 14.23
N TRP A 448 -20.42 -6.38 15.05
CA TRP A 448 -21.75 -6.84 15.38
C TRP A 448 -22.74 -6.43 14.28
N PRO A 449 -23.39 -7.40 13.58
CA PRO A 449 -24.60 -7.08 12.85
C PRO A 449 -25.59 -6.50 13.87
N ASN A 450 -26.32 -5.45 13.48
CA ASN A 450 -27.40 -4.88 14.27
C ASN A 450 -28.38 -5.97 14.73
N TYR A 451 -28.11 -6.61 15.84
CA TYR A 451 -29.11 -7.40 16.55
C TYR A 451 -30.01 -6.41 17.27
N TYR A 452 -31.03 -5.95 16.56
CA TYR A 452 -32.18 -5.36 17.19
C TYR A 452 -32.89 -6.48 17.96
N TYR A 453 -32.62 -6.60 19.25
CA TYR A 453 -33.55 -7.29 20.13
C TYR A 453 -34.78 -6.40 20.24
N ALA A 454 -35.85 -6.76 19.56
CA ALA A 454 -37.16 -6.20 19.80
C ALA A 454 -37.52 -6.51 21.26
N SER A 455 -37.57 -5.47 22.12
CA SER A 455 -38.13 -5.59 23.45
C SER A 455 -39.59 -6.05 23.32
N PRO A 456 -40.05 -7.01 24.13
CA PRO A 456 -41.47 -7.43 24.11
C PRO A 456 -42.45 -6.29 24.36
N ASN A 457 -42.01 -5.11 24.79
CA ASN A 457 -42.84 -3.93 25.10
C ASN A 457 -42.69 -2.77 24.10
N GLY A 458 -42.18 -2.98 22.87
CA GLY A 458 -42.25 -2.01 21.77
C GLY A 458 -41.40 -0.75 21.92
N GLY A 459 -40.47 -0.67 22.88
CA GLY A 459 -39.54 0.44 23.07
C GLY A 459 -38.15 0.09 22.49
N GLN A 460 -37.62 0.89 21.58
CA GLN A 460 -36.22 0.83 21.16
C GLN A 460 -35.35 1.34 22.34
N THR A 461 -34.77 0.42 23.10
CA THR A 461 -33.73 0.76 24.06
C THR A 461 -32.39 0.29 23.53
N SER A 462 -31.52 1.22 23.17
CA SER A 462 -30.10 0.94 22.97
C SER A 462 -29.48 0.67 24.35
N TYR A 463 -29.31 -0.60 24.69
CA TYR A 463 -28.52 -0.96 25.87
C TYR A 463 -27.04 -0.84 25.50
N TYR A 464 -26.41 0.22 25.98
CA TYR A 464 -24.97 0.22 26.18
C TYR A 464 -24.67 -0.81 27.27
N ALA A 465 -24.20 -1.98 26.90
CA ALA A 465 -23.68 -2.95 27.83
C ALA A 465 -22.34 -2.45 28.39
N SER A 466 -22.40 -1.47 29.31
CA SER A 466 -21.29 -1.20 30.20
C SER A 466 -21.21 -2.34 31.21
N GLY A 467 -20.20 -3.23 31.06
CA GLY A 467 -19.80 -4.09 32.15
C GLY A 467 -19.80 -5.60 31.95
N MET A 468 -19.50 -6.12 30.76
CA MET A 468 -19.00 -7.50 30.64
C MET A 468 -17.72 -7.50 29.83
N PHE A 469 -16.62 -7.18 30.48
CA PHE A 469 -15.28 -7.46 29.95
C PHE A 469 -15.02 -8.96 30.07
N GLY A 470 -15.43 -9.72 29.06
CA GLY A 470 -14.87 -11.04 28.83
C GLY A 470 -13.44 -10.89 28.29
N PRO A 471 -12.63 -11.99 28.27
CA PRO A 471 -11.26 -11.95 27.76
C PRO A 471 -11.23 -11.41 26.34
N GLN A 472 -10.21 -10.62 26.00
CA GLN A 472 -9.96 -9.97 24.71
C GLN A 472 -10.49 -10.81 23.55
N LEU A 473 -11.55 -10.33 22.90
CA LEU A 473 -12.10 -10.98 21.72
C LEU A 473 -11.23 -10.58 20.53
N TYR A 474 -10.16 -11.35 20.27
CA TYR A 474 -9.48 -11.32 18.99
C TYR A 474 -10.49 -11.63 17.87
N LEU A 475 -10.39 -10.93 16.74
CA LEU A 475 -11.15 -11.34 15.56
C LEU A 475 -10.84 -12.80 15.22
N SER A 476 -11.86 -13.61 14.90
CA SER A 476 -11.59 -14.96 14.44
C SER A 476 -10.82 -14.97 13.12
N ASP A 477 -10.06 -16.02 12.86
CA ASP A 477 -9.28 -16.17 11.63
C ASP A 477 -10.17 -16.08 10.38
N GLU A 478 -11.40 -16.64 10.43
CA GLU A 478 -12.38 -16.54 9.36
C GLU A 478 -12.82 -15.10 9.13
N ARG A 479 -12.96 -14.33 10.22
CA ARG A 479 -13.37 -12.92 10.12
C ARG A 479 -12.26 -12.06 9.53
N ILE A 480 -11.02 -12.23 10.00
CA ILE A 480 -9.84 -11.56 9.45
C ILE A 480 -9.71 -11.89 7.95
N LYS A 481 -9.83 -13.17 7.58
CA LYS A 481 -9.81 -13.61 6.18
C LYS A 481 -10.86 -12.88 5.35
N LYS A 482 -12.12 -12.89 5.81
CA LYS A 482 -13.22 -12.21 5.12
C LYS A 482 -13.02 -10.71 4.98
N ASN A 483 -12.43 -10.06 6.01
CA ASN A 483 -12.10 -8.64 5.96
C ASN A 483 -11.04 -8.37 4.89
N ILE A 484 -9.98 -9.19 4.82
CA ILE A 484 -8.92 -9.07 3.80
C ILE A 484 -9.49 -9.28 2.39
N GLU A 485 -10.28 -10.33 2.17
CA GLU A 485 -10.92 -10.60 0.87
C GLU A 485 -11.86 -9.46 0.45
N ASN A 486 -12.58 -8.86 1.40
CA ASN A 486 -13.37 -7.67 1.14
C ASN A 486 -12.50 -6.45 0.80
N ALA A 487 -11.40 -6.22 1.53
CA ALA A 487 -10.47 -5.12 1.24
C ALA A 487 -9.91 -5.27 -0.18
N PHE A 488 -9.49 -6.47 -0.60
CA PHE A 488 -9.03 -6.73 -1.97
C PHE A 488 -10.09 -6.45 -3.03
N PHE A 489 -11.36 -6.79 -2.77
CA PHE A 489 -12.44 -6.46 -3.69
C PHE A 489 -12.58 -4.94 -3.89
N TRP A 490 -12.44 -4.17 -2.82
CA TRP A 490 -12.57 -2.71 -2.85
C TRP A 490 -11.29 -1.99 -3.25
N SER A 491 -10.14 -2.67 -3.30
CA SER A 491 -8.88 -2.11 -3.75
C SER A 491 -8.89 -1.88 -5.27
N PRO A 492 -8.52 -0.70 -5.77
CA PRO A 492 -8.39 -0.47 -7.21
C PRO A 492 -7.12 -1.10 -7.80
N PHE A 493 -6.19 -1.59 -6.95
CA PHE A 493 -4.86 -2.08 -7.34
C PHE A 493 -4.66 -3.58 -7.15
N VAL A 494 -5.56 -4.23 -6.42
CA VAL A 494 -5.52 -5.66 -6.13
C VAL A 494 -6.64 -6.37 -6.87
N HIS A 495 -6.33 -7.49 -7.52
CA HIS A 495 -7.34 -8.40 -8.06
C HIS A 495 -7.60 -9.51 -7.05
N SER A 496 -8.80 -9.49 -6.46
CA SER A 496 -9.19 -10.41 -5.38
C SER A 496 -9.10 -11.89 -5.75
N ASP A 497 -9.23 -12.21 -7.03
CA ASP A 497 -9.24 -13.59 -7.58
C ASP A 497 -7.82 -14.15 -7.76
N GLU A 498 -6.81 -13.31 -7.78
CA GLU A 498 -5.41 -13.71 -8.02
C GLU A 498 -4.62 -13.92 -6.74
N ILE A 499 -5.17 -13.46 -5.59
CA ILE A 499 -4.54 -13.60 -4.28
C ILE A 499 -5.39 -14.49 -3.39
N LYS A 500 -4.78 -15.56 -2.90
CA LYS A 500 -5.38 -16.46 -1.91
C LYS A 500 -4.96 -16.01 -0.51
N VAL A 501 -5.93 -15.95 0.38
CA VAL A 501 -5.75 -15.57 1.78
C VAL A 501 -5.97 -16.78 2.67
N SER A 502 -5.05 -17.06 3.57
CA SER A 502 -5.23 -17.97 4.71
C SER A 502 -4.86 -17.25 5.98
N VAL A 503 -5.56 -17.51 7.07
CA VAL A 503 -5.29 -16.92 8.37
C VAL A 503 -5.17 -18.05 9.39
N ASP A 504 -4.16 -17.97 10.24
CA ASP A 504 -3.90 -18.90 11.33
C ASP A 504 -3.36 -18.12 12.54
N GLY A 505 -4.06 -18.23 13.67
CA GLY A 505 -3.72 -17.53 14.90
C GLY A 505 -3.58 -16.01 14.71
N GLY A 506 -4.44 -15.37 13.91
CA GLY A 506 -4.41 -13.95 13.58
C GLY A 506 -3.35 -13.55 12.55
N THR A 507 -2.51 -14.50 12.09
CA THR A 507 -1.49 -14.25 11.06
C THR A 507 -2.05 -14.56 9.67
N ALA A 508 -2.15 -13.54 8.82
CA ALA A 508 -2.57 -13.67 7.44
C ALA A 508 -1.40 -14.06 6.53
N THR A 509 -1.55 -15.13 5.76
CA THR A 509 -0.62 -15.52 4.70
C THR A 509 -1.29 -15.25 3.34
N LEU A 510 -0.63 -14.40 2.54
CA LEU A 510 -1.05 -14.03 1.19
C LEU A 510 -0.21 -14.81 0.18
N THR A 511 -0.86 -15.46 -0.79
CA THR A 511 -0.20 -16.20 -1.87
C THR A 511 -0.87 -15.92 -3.20
N GLY A 512 -0.13 -16.04 -4.30
CA GLY A 512 -0.64 -15.78 -5.64
C GLY A 512 0.28 -14.88 -6.43
N ASN A 513 -0.28 -14.12 -7.38
CA ASN A 513 0.50 -13.23 -8.23
C ASN A 513 -0.18 -11.87 -8.34
N VAL A 514 0.63 -10.83 -8.54
CA VAL A 514 0.19 -9.47 -8.90
C VAL A 514 1.04 -8.96 -10.05
N GLY A 515 0.50 -8.04 -10.84
CA GLY A 515 1.22 -7.50 -12.00
C GLY A 515 2.24 -6.42 -11.65
N THR A 516 2.18 -5.88 -10.43
CA THR A 516 2.98 -4.69 -10.04
C THR A 516 3.37 -4.74 -8.57
N TRP A 517 4.45 -4.03 -8.23
CA TRP A 517 4.85 -3.81 -6.83
C TRP A 517 3.81 -3.05 -6.01
N ILE A 518 3.03 -2.16 -6.66
CA ILE A 518 1.88 -1.52 -5.99
C ILE A 518 0.86 -2.58 -5.56
N GLY A 519 0.45 -3.46 -6.48
CA GLY A 519 -0.49 -4.52 -6.14
C GLY A 519 0.02 -5.38 -4.99
N TRP A 520 1.33 -5.66 -4.95
CA TRP A 520 1.98 -6.36 -3.84
C TRP A 520 1.92 -5.56 -2.52
N GLY A 521 2.27 -4.28 -2.58
CA GLY A 521 2.28 -3.39 -1.41
C GLY A 521 0.89 -3.07 -0.89
N GLU A 522 -0.09 -2.85 -1.78
CA GLU A 522 -1.48 -2.62 -1.37
C GLU A 522 -2.11 -3.89 -0.79
N ALA A 523 -1.80 -5.09 -1.32
CA ALA A 523 -2.26 -6.34 -0.71
C ALA A 523 -1.72 -6.50 0.72
N ASP A 524 -0.46 -6.15 0.96
CA ASP A 524 0.14 -6.15 2.31
C ASP A 524 -0.55 -5.13 3.24
N LYS A 525 -0.77 -3.89 2.76
CA LYS A 525 -1.45 -2.83 3.53
C LYS A 525 -2.89 -3.19 3.85
N ASP A 526 -3.65 -3.71 2.87
CA ASP A 526 -5.03 -4.12 3.04
C ASP A 526 -5.15 -5.23 4.09
N ALA A 527 -4.22 -6.21 4.07
CA ALA A 527 -4.19 -7.26 5.09
C ALA A 527 -3.87 -6.70 6.49
N ARG A 528 -2.92 -5.77 6.61
CA ARG A 528 -2.58 -5.11 7.88
C ARG A 528 -3.73 -4.28 8.45
N ARG A 529 -4.56 -3.69 7.60
CA ARG A 529 -5.73 -2.88 7.96
C ARG A 529 -6.99 -3.69 8.17
N SER A 530 -6.93 -5.02 8.05
CA SER A 530 -8.09 -5.91 8.15
C SER A 530 -8.18 -6.67 9.48
N GLY A 531 -7.40 -6.25 10.49
CA GLY A 531 -7.40 -6.85 11.83
C GLY A 531 -6.43 -8.01 12.02
N ALA A 532 -5.56 -8.28 11.05
CA ALA A 532 -4.47 -9.25 11.23
C ALA A 532 -3.46 -8.75 12.27
N THR A 533 -2.93 -9.67 13.08
CA THR A 533 -1.85 -9.41 14.04
C THR A 533 -0.47 -9.70 13.44
N GLY A 534 -0.43 -10.44 12.32
CA GLY A 534 0.73 -10.70 11.51
C GLY A 534 0.37 -10.83 10.02
N VAL A 535 1.29 -10.45 9.11
CA VAL A 535 1.12 -10.66 7.67
C VAL A 535 2.39 -11.30 7.12
N VAL A 536 2.21 -12.40 6.41
CA VAL A 536 3.24 -13.09 5.62
C VAL A 536 2.86 -12.96 4.15
N ASN A 537 3.45 -11.98 3.46
CA ASN A 537 3.16 -11.73 2.05
C ASN A 537 4.11 -12.56 1.17
N ARG A 538 3.57 -13.63 0.57
CA ARG A 538 4.25 -14.51 -0.40
C ARG A 538 3.74 -14.33 -1.83
N VAL A 539 3.05 -13.23 -2.09
CA VAL A 539 2.57 -12.86 -3.43
C VAL A 539 3.80 -12.56 -4.31
N LYS A 540 3.76 -13.03 -5.54
CA LYS A 540 4.84 -12.80 -6.53
C LYS A 540 4.44 -11.69 -7.47
N VAL A 541 5.37 -10.76 -7.73
CA VAL A 541 5.19 -9.76 -8.79
C VAL A 541 5.56 -10.41 -10.11
N LYS A 542 4.58 -10.52 -11.02
CA LYS A 542 4.76 -11.06 -12.38
C LYS A 542 4.22 -10.05 -13.38
N PRO A 543 5.06 -9.14 -13.89
CA PRO A 543 4.68 -8.23 -14.95
C PRO A 543 4.16 -9.01 -16.17
N GLY A 544 2.99 -8.63 -16.67
CA GLY A 544 2.36 -9.34 -17.80
C GLY A 544 1.59 -10.62 -17.42
N ALA A 545 1.48 -11.00 -16.16
CA ALA A 545 0.65 -12.15 -15.72
C ALA A 545 -0.87 -11.98 -15.94
N TRP A 546 -1.27 -10.87 -16.52
CA TRP A 546 -2.67 -10.51 -16.85
C TRP A 546 -3.16 -11.11 -18.18
N TRP A 547 -2.54 -12.18 -18.66
CA TRP A 547 -2.75 -12.70 -20.01
C TRP A 547 -3.85 -13.76 -20.15
N TRP A 548 -4.66 -14.03 -19.10
CA TRP A 548 -5.72 -15.06 -19.19
C TRP A 548 -7.08 -14.56 -18.74
#